data_5052c38478350170e17e0d3c727b92a8
#
_entry.id   5052c38478350170e17e0d3c727b92a8
#
_cell.length_a   1.000
_cell.length_b   1.000
_cell.length_c   1.000
_cell.angle_alpha   90.00
_cell.angle_beta   90.00
_cell.angle_gamma   90.00
#
_symmetry.space_group_name_H-M   'P 1'
#
loop_
_entity.id
_entity.type
_entity.pdbx_description
1 polymer ?
#
loop_
_entity_poly.entity_id
_entity_poly.type
_entity_poly.pdbx_seq_one_letter_code
_entity_poly.pdbx_strand_id
1 'polypeptide(L)'
;KQDYLVRMIQEIISAIARAILNKKKIRQQDRDEYDLLTQQMLGFPVKELATMDVQELIDRYANEEDRIGKIELASVYLLRFSEEVEDDILLKSKLRQDGIRLLKYVQQEDTNFSIQRDCLIRMLETNQ
;
A
#
# COMPACT_ATOMS: atom_id res chain seq x y z
N LYS A 1 -19.06 -1.10 -12.77
CA LYS A 1 -18.19 -0.01 -12.37
C LYS A 1 -17.42 -0.33 -11.10
N GLN A 2 -18.14 -0.74 -10.05
CA GLN A 2 -17.56 -1.20 -8.80
C GLN A 2 -16.56 -2.32 -9.02
N ASP A 3 -16.96 -3.29 -9.85
CA ASP A 3 -16.11 -4.46 -10.12
C ASP A 3 -14.81 -4.07 -10.82
N TYR A 4 -14.90 -3.10 -11.73
CA TYR A 4 -13.71 -2.63 -12.43
C TYR A 4 -12.73 -1.97 -11.46
N LEU A 5 -13.23 -1.08 -10.59
CA LEU A 5 -12.38 -0.39 -9.63
C LEU A 5 -11.73 -1.37 -8.64
N VAL A 6 -12.52 -2.34 -8.16
CA VAL A 6 -11.99 -3.36 -7.25
C VAL A 6 -10.86 -4.14 -7.92
N ARG A 7 -11.04 -4.52 -9.19
CA ARG A 7 -9.99 -5.25 -9.91
C ARG A 7 -8.73 -4.39 -10.12
N MET A 8 -8.92 -3.11 -10.46
CA MET A 8 -7.77 -2.22 -10.65
C MET A 8 -6.98 -2.05 -9.36
N ILE A 9 -7.68 -1.87 -8.24
CA ILE A 9 -7.04 -1.77 -6.93
C ILE A 9 -6.23 -3.04 -6.66
N GLN A 10 -6.83 -4.21 -6.87
CA GLN A 10 -6.16 -5.48 -6.60
C GLN A 10 -4.96 -5.71 -7.53
N GLU A 11 -5.05 -5.31 -8.79
CA GLU A 11 -3.94 -5.43 -9.72
C GLU A 11 -2.74 -4.57 -9.27
N ILE A 12 -3.00 -3.33 -8.86
CA ILE A 12 -1.93 -2.44 -8.43
C ILE A 12 -1.30 -2.96 -7.14
N ILE A 13 -2.13 -3.34 -6.16
CA ILE A 13 -1.64 -3.92 -4.90
C ILE A 13 -0.75 -5.11 -5.19
N SER A 14 -1.22 -6.02 -6.04
CA SER A 14 -0.48 -7.25 -6.35
C SER A 14 0.85 -6.94 -7.04
N ALA A 15 0.86 -6.00 -7.98
CA ALA A 15 2.07 -5.64 -8.70
C ALA A 15 3.12 -5.05 -7.76
N ILE A 16 2.71 -4.13 -6.87
CA ILE A 16 3.64 -3.49 -5.94
C ILE A 16 4.12 -4.49 -4.90
N ALA A 17 3.22 -5.29 -4.33
CA ALA A 17 3.59 -6.31 -3.34
C ALA A 17 4.57 -7.32 -3.92
N ARG A 18 4.33 -7.76 -5.17
CA ARG A 18 5.22 -8.70 -5.84
C ARG A 18 6.59 -8.10 -6.08
N ALA A 19 6.65 -6.82 -6.46
CA ALA A 19 7.92 -6.14 -6.66
C ALA A 19 8.72 -6.08 -5.35
N ILE A 20 8.05 -5.81 -4.24
CA ILE A 20 8.70 -5.78 -2.93
C ILE A 20 9.17 -7.17 -2.52
N LEU A 21 8.32 -8.19 -2.67
CA LEU A 21 8.66 -9.56 -2.30
C LEU A 21 9.83 -10.10 -3.11
N ASN A 22 9.88 -9.80 -4.39
CA ASN A 22 10.90 -10.33 -5.30
C ASN A 22 12.07 -9.37 -5.51
N LYS A 23 12.04 -8.22 -4.84
CA LYS A 23 13.08 -7.19 -4.93
C LYS A 23 13.32 -6.76 -6.37
N LYS A 24 12.24 -6.63 -7.14
CA LYS A 24 12.26 -6.19 -8.52
C LYS A 24 11.70 -4.79 -8.64
N LYS A 25 12.20 -4.05 -9.64
CA LYS A 25 11.69 -2.72 -9.92
C LYS A 25 10.50 -2.81 -10.88
N ILE A 26 9.55 -1.92 -10.68
CA ILE A 26 8.42 -1.76 -11.59
C ILE A 26 8.88 -0.82 -12.72
N ARG A 27 8.51 -1.14 -13.95
CA ARG A 27 8.87 -0.29 -15.09
C ARG A 27 8.29 1.10 -14.91
N GLN A 28 9.01 2.13 -15.35
CA GLN A 28 8.59 3.52 -15.13
C GLN A 28 7.22 3.83 -15.71
N GLN A 29 6.92 3.30 -16.90
CA GLN A 29 5.60 3.56 -17.51
C GLN A 29 4.47 2.94 -16.70
N ASP A 30 4.69 1.78 -16.10
CA ASP A 30 3.70 1.14 -15.23
C ASP A 30 3.55 1.93 -13.93
N ARG A 31 4.65 2.44 -13.38
CA ARG A 31 4.63 3.25 -12.17
C ARG A 31 3.80 4.52 -12.37
N ASP A 32 4.00 5.18 -13.51
CA ASP A 32 3.27 6.40 -13.82
C ASP A 32 1.78 6.14 -13.91
N GLU A 33 1.40 5.05 -14.57
CA GLU A 33 0.01 4.65 -14.70
C GLU A 33 -0.59 4.30 -13.35
N TYR A 34 0.12 3.50 -12.55
CA TYR A 34 -0.35 3.11 -11.22
C TYR A 34 -0.52 4.32 -10.31
N ASP A 35 0.42 5.26 -10.35
CA ASP A 35 0.35 6.46 -9.53
C ASP A 35 -0.88 7.30 -9.89
N LEU A 36 -1.14 7.44 -11.19
CA LEU A 36 -2.30 8.20 -11.65
C LEU A 36 -3.61 7.55 -11.20
N LEU A 37 -3.73 6.24 -11.40
CA LEU A 37 -4.93 5.50 -11.02
C LEU A 37 -5.12 5.51 -9.50
N THR A 38 -4.04 5.34 -8.75
CA THR A 38 -4.09 5.35 -7.30
C THR A 38 -4.52 6.72 -6.78
N GLN A 39 -4.01 7.79 -7.37
CA GLN A 39 -4.42 9.14 -7.01
C GLN A 39 -5.93 9.32 -7.22
N GLN A 40 -6.44 8.81 -8.32
CA GLN A 40 -7.88 8.89 -8.61
C GLN A 40 -8.69 8.11 -7.57
N MET A 41 -8.20 6.93 -7.18
CA MET A 41 -8.92 6.09 -6.22
C MET A 41 -8.83 6.59 -4.79
N LEU A 42 -7.67 7.07 -4.38
CA LEU A 42 -7.48 7.58 -3.02
C LEU A 42 -8.02 8.99 -2.83
N GLY A 43 -8.00 9.80 -3.88
CA GLY A 43 -8.52 11.16 -3.83
C GLY A 43 -7.48 12.24 -3.56
N PHE A 44 -6.19 11.88 -3.60
CA PHE A 44 -5.09 12.83 -3.40
C PHE A 44 -3.81 12.26 -4.01
N PRO A 45 -2.80 13.11 -4.27
CA PRO A 45 -1.54 12.63 -4.85
C PRO A 45 -0.84 11.62 -3.94
N VAL A 46 -0.31 10.54 -4.52
CA VAL A 46 0.27 9.44 -3.74
C VAL A 46 1.41 9.89 -2.83
N LYS A 47 2.15 10.93 -3.23
CA LYS A 47 3.26 11.41 -2.41
C LYS A 47 2.81 11.96 -1.05
N GLU A 48 1.54 12.38 -0.93
CA GLU A 48 1.02 12.87 0.33
C GLU A 48 0.87 11.78 1.38
N LEU A 49 0.87 10.52 0.95
CA LEU A 49 0.83 9.40 1.89
C LEU A 49 1.98 9.44 2.89
N ALA A 50 3.14 9.93 2.44
CA ALA A 50 4.33 9.95 3.28
C ALA A 50 4.19 10.88 4.50
N THR A 51 3.29 11.84 4.43
CA THR A 51 3.10 12.82 5.51
C THR A 51 1.81 12.62 6.29
N MET A 52 1.01 11.64 5.92
CA MET A 52 -0.27 11.38 6.59
C MET A 52 -0.09 10.49 7.80
N ASP A 53 -0.95 10.71 8.79
CA ASP A 53 -1.04 9.83 9.94
C ASP A 53 -1.85 8.57 9.55
N VAL A 54 -1.45 7.42 10.08
CA VAL A 54 -2.09 6.14 9.80
C VAL A 54 -3.59 6.18 10.17
N GLN A 55 -3.90 6.74 11.34
CA GLN A 55 -5.29 6.81 11.78
C GLN A 55 -6.11 7.71 10.88
N GLU A 56 -5.52 8.78 10.39
CA GLU A 56 -6.18 9.68 9.44
C GLU A 56 -6.58 8.93 8.16
N LEU A 57 -5.70 8.07 7.67
CA LEU A 57 -6.00 7.25 6.48
C LEU A 57 -7.16 6.29 6.73
N ILE A 58 -7.13 5.62 7.88
CA ILE A 58 -8.18 4.68 8.24
C ILE A 58 -9.54 5.40 8.34
N ASP A 59 -9.54 6.53 9.02
CA ASP A 59 -10.77 7.31 9.24
C ASP A 59 -11.33 7.88 7.93
N ARG A 60 -10.44 8.23 7.02
CA ARG A 60 -10.82 8.83 5.74
C ARG A 60 -11.77 7.94 4.93
N TYR A 61 -11.56 6.64 4.99
CA TYR A 61 -12.34 5.69 4.18
C TYR A 61 -13.33 4.86 5.01
N ALA A 62 -13.53 5.22 6.27
CA ALA A 62 -14.29 4.39 7.21
C ALA A 62 -15.70 4.04 6.75
N ASN A 63 -16.35 4.92 5.97
CA ASN A 63 -17.73 4.73 5.53
C ASN A 63 -17.84 4.28 4.07
N GLU A 64 -16.71 3.90 3.44
CA GLU A 64 -16.73 3.49 2.04
C GLU A 64 -16.74 1.97 1.93
N GLU A 65 -17.44 1.47 0.90
CA GLU A 65 -17.52 0.02 0.67
C GLU A 65 -16.16 -0.58 0.38
N ASP A 66 -15.32 0.14 -0.36
CA ASP A 66 -14.01 -0.33 -0.79
C ASP A 66 -12.89 0.12 0.14
N ARG A 67 -13.23 0.43 1.40
CA ARG A 67 -12.26 0.94 2.37
C ARG A 67 -11.05 0.03 2.56
N ILE A 68 -11.30 -1.28 2.62
CA ILE A 68 -10.21 -2.25 2.84
C ILE A 68 -9.22 -2.23 1.68
N GLY A 69 -9.72 -2.24 0.45
CA GLY A 69 -8.86 -2.16 -0.74
C GLY A 69 -8.07 -0.87 -0.78
N LYS A 70 -8.70 0.26 -0.46
CA LYS A 70 -8.01 1.56 -0.47
C LYS A 70 -6.93 1.64 0.59
N ILE A 71 -7.19 1.11 1.78
CA ILE A 71 -6.21 1.11 2.85
C ILE A 71 -5.04 0.18 2.51
N GLU A 72 -5.33 -0.99 1.92
CA GLU A 72 -4.27 -1.89 1.49
C GLU A 72 -3.42 -1.26 0.39
N LEU A 73 -4.06 -0.56 -0.55
CA LEU A 73 -3.35 0.16 -1.60
C LEU A 73 -2.40 1.20 -1.00
N ALA A 74 -2.89 1.98 -0.03
CA ALA A 74 -2.05 2.94 0.68
C ALA A 74 -0.88 2.27 1.39
N SER A 75 -1.12 1.11 2.01
CA SER A 75 -0.08 0.39 2.74
C SER A 75 1.07 -0.04 1.84
N VAL A 76 0.76 -0.63 0.67
CA VAL A 76 1.83 -1.08 -0.24
C VAL A 76 2.58 0.11 -0.84
N TYR A 77 1.90 1.24 -1.03
CA TYR A 77 2.58 2.45 -1.48
C TYR A 77 3.58 2.97 -0.44
N LEU A 78 3.20 2.97 0.83
CA LEU A 78 4.12 3.37 1.90
C LEU A 78 5.33 2.45 1.95
N LEU A 79 5.11 1.14 1.77
CA LEU A 79 6.21 0.18 1.75
C LEU A 79 7.12 0.41 0.55
N ARG A 80 6.56 0.71 -0.61
CA ARG A 80 7.35 1.02 -1.79
C ARG A 80 8.19 2.28 -1.57
N PHE A 81 7.58 3.33 -1.03
CA PHE A 81 8.31 4.56 -0.72
C PHE A 81 9.45 4.29 0.26
N SER A 82 9.20 3.45 1.28
CA SER A 82 10.23 3.06 2.22
C SER A 82 11.43 2.42 1.51
N GLU A 83 11.18 1.56 0.52
CA GLU A 83 12.24 0.91 -0.24
C GLU A 83 13.06 1.91 -1.06
N GLU A 84 12.46 3.03 -1.44
CA GLU A 84 13.09 4.02 -2.30
C GLU A 84 13.86 5.10 -1.54
N VAL A 85 13.66 5.22 -0.24
CA VAL A 85 14.39 6.19 0.58
C VAL A 85 15.78 5.65 0.85
N GLU A 86 16.83 6.42 0.52
CA GLU A 86 18.21 5.96 0.65
C GLU A 86 18.96 6.67 1.78
N ASP A 87 18.77 7.98 1.93
CA ASP A 87 19.62 8.79 2.79
C ASP A 87 18.98 9.23 4.10
N ASP A 88 17.77 8.78 4.39
CA ASP A 88 17.06 9.19 5.60
C ASP A 88 16.52 7.96 6.31
N ILE A 89 17.30 7.46 7.26
CA ILE A 89 16.95 6.24 7.99
C ILE A 89 15.67 6.41 8.79
N LEU A 90 15.45 7.57 9.38
CA LEU A 90 14.26 7.80 10.19
C LEU A 90 13.01 7.82 9.33
N LEU A 91 13.07 8.48 8.17
CA LEU A 91 11.95 8.50 7.25
C LEU A 91 11.66 7.09 6.70
N LYS A 92 12.71 6.38 6.32
CA LYS A 92 12.58 5.02 5.83
C LYS A 92 11.87 4.13 6.85
N SER A 93 12.28 4.22 8.11
CA SER A 93 11.71 3.44 9.20
C SER A 93 10.24 3.83 9.43
N LYS A 94 9.93 5.12 9.42
CA LYS A 94 8.56 5.59 9.61
C LYS A 94 7.63 5.07 8.53
N LEU A 95 8.04 5.20 7.26
CA LEU A 95 7.24 4.74 6.13
C LEU A 95 7.00 3.23 6.20
N ARG A 96 8.06 2.49 6.53
CA ARG A 96 7.97 1.03 6.66
C ARG A 96 7.01 0.62 7.78
N GLN A 97 7.13 1.24 8.95
CA GLN A 97 6.28 0.91 10.08
C GLN A 97 4.83 1.30 9.83
N ASP A 98 4.60 2.45 9.22
CA ASP A 98 3.24 2.87 8.86
C ASP A 98 2.62 1.90 7.85
N GLY A 99 3.40 1.49 6.85
CA GLY A 99 2.94 0.51 5.87
C GLY A 99 2.58 -0.83 6.49
N ILE A 100 3.44 -1.33 7.38
CA ILE A 100 3.18 -2.59 8.09
C ILE A 100 1.93 -2.47 8.96
N ARG A 101 1.78 -1.35 9.65
CA ARG A 101 0.64 -1.13 10.54
C ARG A 101 -0.68 -1.16 9.76
N LEU A 102 -0.71 -0.48 8.62
CA LEU A 102 -1.91 -0.50 7.76
C LEU A 102 -2.17 -1.89 7.20
N LEU A 103 -1.11 -2.59 6.81
CA LEU A 103 -1.25 -3.93 6.26
C LEU A 103 -1.81 -4.89 7.29
N LYS A 104 -1.38 -4.77 8.54
CA LYS A 104 -1.92 -5.57 9.64
C LYS A 104 -3.37 -5.21 9.96
N TYR A 105 -3.70 -3.94 9.86
CA TYR A 105 -5.08 -3.51 10.02
C TYR A 105 -5.97 -4.19 8.97
N VAL A 106 -5.52 -4.19 7.72
CA VAL A 106 -6.25 -4.87 6.64
C VAL A 106 -6.38 -6.36 6.93
N GLN A 107 -5.32 -6.99 7.42
CA GLN A 107 -5.33 -8.42 7.74
C GLN A 107 -6.39 -8.75 8.79
N GLN A 108 -6.59 -7.86 9.75
CA GLN A 108 -7.61 -8.06 10.78
C GLN A 108 -9.03 -7.81 10.26
N GLU A 109 -9.19 -6.83 9.39
CA GLU A 109 -10.51 -6.38 8.96
C GLU A 109 -11.04 -7.09 7.72
N ASP A 110 -10.15 -7.65 6.90
CA ASP A 110 -10.55 -8.32 5.67
C ASP A 110 -11.12 -9.70 6.00
N THR A 111 -12.29 -10.00 5.48
CA THR A 111 -12.91 -11.31 5.67
C THR A 111 -12.27 -12.37 4.79
N ASN A 112 -11.51 -11.96 3.77
CA ASN A 112 -10.83 -12.88 2.86
C ASN A 112 -9.35 -12.95 3.20
N PHE A 113 -8.80 -14.17 3.24
CA PHE A 113 -7.38 -14.38 3.49
C PHE A 113 -6.60 -14.10 2.20
N SER A 114 -5.49 -13.39 2.31
CA SER A 114 -4.57 -13.12 1.20
C SER A 114 -3.22 -13.73 1.51
N ILE A 115 -2.83 -14.73 0.74
CA ILE A 115 -1.51 -15.37 0.88
C ILE A 115 -0.40 -14.34 0.63
N GLN A 116 -0.56 -13.52 -0.40
CA GLN A 116 0.44 -12.52 -0.75
C GLN A 116 0.66 -11.52 0.39
N ARG A 117 -0.44 -11.03 0.97
CA ARG A 117 -0.36 -10.09 2.10
C ARG A 117 0.30 -10.73 3.30
N ASP A 118 -0.07 -11.98 3.61
CA ASP A 118 0.52 -12.70 4.73
C ASP A 118 2.03 -12.87 4.55
N CYS A 119 2.45 -13.26 3.35
CA CYS A 119 3.87 -13.40 3.01
C CYS A 119 4.60 -12.07 3.17
N LEU A 120 3.98 -10.98 2.72
CA LEU A 120 4.58 -9.66 2.80
C LEU A 120 4.78 -9.24 4.25
N ILE A 121 3.77 -9.41 5.09
CA ILE A 121 3.86 -9.10 6.52
C ILE A 121 4.99 -9.90 7.17
N ARG A 122 5.03 -11.20 6.92
CA ARG A 122 6.06 -12.08 7.52
C ARG A 122 7.46 -11.65 7.10
N MET A 123 7.65 -11.37 5.82
CA MET A 123 8.95 -10.93 5.33
C MET A 123 9.39 -9.63 6.00
N LEU A 124 8.48 -8.66 6.07
CA LEU A 124 8.79 -7.35 6.64
C LEU A 124 9.12 -7.43 8.13
N GLU A 125 8.39 -8.24 8.87
CA GLU A 125 8.63 -8.41 10.30
C GLU A 125 9.90 -9.18 10.60
N THR A 126 10.23 -10.16 9.76
CA THR A 126 11.44 -10.94 9.93
C THR A 126 12.70 -10.11 9.70
N ASN A 127 12.62 -9.14 8.81
CA ASN A 127 13.77 -8.33 8.40
C ASN A 127 13.91 -7.01 9.17
N GLN A 128 13.22 -6.87 10.29
CA GLN A 128 13.33 -5.67 11.13
C GLN A 128 14.64 -5.64 11.96
#